data_2bb7f863813c5d9dacba5719f841ecec
#
_entry.id   2bb7f863813c5d9dacba5719f841ecec
#
_cell.length_a   1.000
_cell.length_b   1.000
_cell.length_c   1.000
_cell.angle_alpha   90.00
_cell.angle_beta   90.00
_cell.angle_gamma   90.00
#
_symmetry.space_group_name_H-M   'P 1'
#
loop_
_entity.id
_entity.type
_entity.pdbx_description
1 polymer ?
#
loop_
_entity_poly.entity_id
_entity_poly.type
_entity_poly.pdbx_seq_one_letter_code
_entity_poly.pdbx_strand_id
1 'polypeptide(L)'
;MVSPILQLTNISKSFGHVQANKNINLTINKGTIHGIIGENGAGKSTLMSIVYGLYQADSGTIKVNEKEIKLKSPRDSIENGIGMVHQHFMLVENFTVLENIVLGFEGELVFGKNLIRAYF
;
A
#
# COMPACT_ATOMS: atom_id res chain seq x y z
N MET A 1 -21.68 -1.06 -14.97
CA MET A 1 -21.43 -0.41 -13.67
C MET A 1 -19.96 -0.42 -13.38
N VAL A 2 -19.44 0.67 -12.90
CA VAL A 2 -18.03 0.75 -12.48
C VAL A 2 -17.97 0.26 -11.03
N SER A 3 -17.27 -0.86 -10.78
CA SER A 3 -17.16 -1.40 -9.43
C SER A 3 -15.95 -0.79 -8.70
N PRO A 4 -16.09 -0.45 -7.42
CA PRO A 4 -14.98 0.02 -6.61
C PRO A 4 -13.91 -1.06 -6.45
N ILE A 5 -12.62 -0.69 -6.67
CA ILE A 5 -11.51 -1.58 -6.39
C ILE A 5 -10.97 -1.35 -4.98
N LEU A 6 -10.98 -0.09 -4.51
CA LEU A 6 -10.56 0.29 -3.17
C LEU A 6 -11.57 1.25 -2.57
N GLN A 7 -11.98 1.00 -1.34
CA GLN A 7 -12.84 1.89 -0.56
C GLN A 7 -12.27 2.08 0.83
N LEU A 8 -12.13 3.33 1.21
CA LEU A 8 -11.79 3.77 2.56
C LEU A 8 -13.02 4.43 3.15
N THR A 9 -13.40 4.01 4.35
CA THR A 9 -14.58 4.56 5.04
C THR A 9 -14.19 5.01 6.43
N ASN A 10 -14.37 6.30 6.71
CA ASN A 10 -14.11 6.94 8.00
C ASN A 10 -12.69 6.68 8.56
N ILE A 11 -11.69 6.64 7.69
CA ILE A 11 -10.31 6.41 8.09
C ILE A 11 -9.80 7.60 8.90
N SER A 12 -9.35 7.34 10.11
CA SER A 12 -8.71 8.32 10.97
C SER A 12 -7.36 7.80 11.48
N LYS A 13 -6.39 8.71 11.62
CA LYS A 13 -5.06 8.44 12.14
C LYS A 13 -4.50 9.64 12.88
N SER A 14 -4.01 9.39 14.09
CA SER A 14 -3.33 10.39 14.91
C SER A 14 -1.94 9.90 15.32
N PHE A 15 -1.03 10.83 15.50
CA PHE A 15 0.29 10.61 16.05
C PHE A 15 0.45 11.57 17.26
N GLY A 16 0.26 11.05 18.47
CA GLY A 16 0.18 11.89 19.66
C GLY A 16 -0.95 12.90 19.54
N HIS A 17 -0.61 14.18 19.56
CA HIS A 17 -1.58 15.28 19.44
C HIS A 17 -1.88 15.69 17.99
N VAL A 18 -1.17 15.14 17.02
CA VAL A 18 -1.35 15.48 15.61
C VAL A 18 -2.33 14.51 14.96
N GLN A 19 -3.49 15.02 14.56
CA GLN A 19 -4.47 14.26 13.78
C GLN A 19 -4.13 14.37 12.30
N ALA A 20 -3.44 13.35 11.76
CA ALA A 20 -2.99 13.33 10.37
C ALA A 20 -4.13 13.07 9.38
N ASN A 21 -5.06 12.19 9.73
CA ASN A 21 -6.27 11.91 8.96
C ASN A 21 -7.49 11.92 9.89
N LYS A 22 -8.61 12.45 9.42
CA LYS A 22 -9.87 12.50 10.16
C LYS A 22 -11.03 12.14 9.27
N ASN A 23 -11.69 11.02 9.57
CA ASN A 23 -12.89 10.53 8.87
C ASN A 23 -12.76 10.58 7.33
N ILE A 24 -11.62 10.15 6.81
CA ILE A 24 -11.36 10.15 5.37
C ILE A 24 -12.20 9.08 4.69
N ASN A 25 -12.94 9.49 3.67
CA ASN A 25 -13.69 8.62 2.78
C ASN A 25 -13.13 8.75 1.37
N LEU A 26 -12.80 7.62 0.75
CA LEU A 26 -12.24 7.57 -0.60
C LEU A 26 -12.75 6.33 -1.30
N THR A 27 -13.21 6.49 -2.53
CA THR A 27 -13.58 5.36 -3.39
C THR A 27 -12.82 5.47 -4.70
N ILE A 28 -12.09 4.42 -5.04
CA ILE A 28 -11.35 4.29 -6.29
C ILE A 28 -11.99 3.19 -7.10
N ASN A 29 -12.37 3.53 -8.33
CA ASN A 29 -13.00 2.59 -9.25
C ASN A 29 -11.95 1.83 -10.07
N LYS A 30 -12.28 0.63 -10.48
CA LYS A 30 -11.43 -0.20 -11.33
C LYS A 30 -11.16 0.49 -12.67
N GLY A 31 -9.90 0.45 -13.11
CA GLY A 31 -9.48 1.01 -14.40
C GLY A 31 -9.40 2.53 -14.45
N THR A 32 -9.34 3.21 -13.29
CA THR A 32 -9.22 4.67 -13.23
C THR A 32 -7.87 5.11 -12.67
N ILE A 33 -7.46 6.33 -13.02
CA ILE A 33 -6.38 7.06 -12.37
C ILE A 33 -7.04 8.08 -11.42
N HIS A 34 -6.67 8.04 -10.14
CA HIS A 34 -7.22 8.90 -9.11
C HIS A 34 -6.11 9.77 -8.50
N GLY A 35 -6.23 11.09 -8.68
CA GLY A 35 -5.30 12.05 -8.11
C GLY A 35 -5.72 12.49 -6.72
N ILE A 36 -4.78 12.51 -5.77
CA ILE A 36 -4.98 13.07 -4.42
C ILE A 36 -4.19 14.37 -4.32
N ILE A 37 -4.90 15.49 -4.19
CA ILE A 37 -4.32 16.81 -4.15
C ILE A 37 -4.53 17.42 -2.77
N GLY A 38 -3.55 18.14 -2.29
CA GLY A 38 -3.59 18.86 -1.01
C GLY A 38 -2.26 19.51 -0.69
N GLU A 39 -2.25 20.39 0.27
CA GLU A 39 -1.05 21.06 0.76
C GLU A 39 -0.06 20.08 1.42
N ASN A 40 1.19 20.51 1.60
CA ASN A 40 2.17 19.76 2.38
C ASN A 40 1.68 19.64 3.82
N GLY A 41 1.76 18.43 4.39
CA GLY A 41 1.24 18.16 5.72
C GLY A 41 -0.27 17.90 5.80
N ALA A 42 -1.00 17.85 4.68
CA ALA A 42 -2.43 17.54 4.65
C ALA A 42 -2.81 16.07 4.92
N GLY A 43 -1.84 15.21 5.25
CA GLY A 43 -2.08 13.79 5.57
C GLY A 43 -2.09 12.84 4.37
N LYS A 44 -1.75 13.30 3.16
CA LYS A 44 -1.72 12.46 1.94
C LYS A 44 -0.80 11.25 2.09
N SER A 45 0.44 11.48 2.49
CA SER A 45 1.44 10.41 2.67
C SER A 45 1.05 9.45 3.78
N THR A 46 0.43 9.95 4.85
CA THR A 46 -0.10 9.12 5.94
C THR A 46 -1.22 8.21 5.43
N LEU A 47 -2.15 8.74 4.64
CA LEU A 47 -3.23 7.95 4.05
C LEU A 47 -2.69 6.85 3.13
N MET A 48 -1.72 7.17 2.28
CA MET A 48 -1.07 6.18 1.41
C MET A 48 -0.31 5.12 2.20
N SER A 49 0.36 5.52 3.28
CA SER A 49 1.04 4.60 4.19
C SER A 49 0.08 3.64 4.91
N ILE A 50 -1.13 4.10 5.21
CA ILE A 50 -2.20 3.23 5.75
C ILE A 50 -2.66 2.22 4.68
N VAL A 51 -2.90 2.68 3.46
CA VAL A 51 -3.32 1.81 2.35
C VAL A 51 -2.24 0.77 2.00
N TYR A 52 -0.98 1.12 2.16
CA TYR A 52 0.14 0.20 1.95
C TYR A 52 0.49 -0.66 3.18
N GLY A 53 -0.16 -0.43 4.33
CA GLY A 53 0.05 -1.25 5.53
C GLY A 53 1.28 -0.88 6.35
N LEU A 54 1.91 0.28 6.12
CA LEU A 54 2.99 0.81 6.96
C LEU A 54 2.45 1.36 8.28
N TYR A 55 1.26 1.95 8.26
CA TYR A 55 0.54 2.40 9.45
C TYR A 55 -0.82 1.73 9.52
N GLN A 56 -1.28 1.45 10.73
CA GLN A 56 -2.65 1.04 10.96
C GLN A 56 -3.51 2.28 11.22
N ALA A 57 -4.70 2.34 10.62
CA ALA A 57 -5.68 3.35 10.97
C ALA A 57 -6.14 3.15 12.42
N ASP A 58 -6.41 4.24 13.12
CA ASP A 58 -6.96 4.19 14.48
C ASP A 58 -8.45 3.82 14.45
N SER A 59 -9.14 4.20 13.36
CA SER A 59 -10.52 3.84 13.10
C SER A 59 -10.84 3.85 11.59
N GLY A 60 -11.98 3.29 11.24
CA GLY A 60 -12.45 3.16 9.87
C GLY A 60 -12.22 1.78 9.29
N THR A 61 -12.66 1.60 8.04
CA THR A 61 -12.58 0.32 7.34
C THR A 61 -11.97 0.49 5.94
N ILE A 62 -11.26 -0.54 5.50
CA ILE A 62 -10.68 -0.63 4.16
C ILE A 62 -11.27 -1.84 3.46
N LYS A 63 -11.79 -1.63 2.24
CA LYS A 63 -12.26 -2.71 1.37
C LYS A 63 -11.47 -2.72 0.08
N VAL A 64 -11.08 -3.90 -0.36
CA VAL A 64 -10.50 -4.17 -1.68
C VAL A 64 -11.37 -5.17 -2.40
N ASN A 65 -11.77 -4.86 -3.63
CA ASN A 65 -12.74 -5.67 -4.39
C ASN A 65 -13.99 -6.01 -3.54
N GLU A 66 -14.57 -4.99 -2.88
CA GLU A 66 -15.74 -5.09 -2.01
C GLU A 66 -15.57 -5.93 -0.73
N LYS A 67 -14.41 -6.57 -0.55
CA LYS A 67 -14.08 -7.36 0.64
C LYS A 67 -13.36 -6.50 1.66
N GLU A 68 -13.86 -6.48 2.89
CA GLU A 68 -13.17 -5.82 4.01
C GLU A 68 -11.87 -6.56 4.36
N ILE A 69 -10.80 -5.80 4.46
CA ILE A 69 -9.46 -6.30 4.76
C ILE A 69 -8.83 -5.52 5.92
N LYS A 70 -7.90 -6.17 6.61
CA LYS A 70 -7.07 -5.54 7.64
C LYS A 70 -5.63 -5.54 7.16
N LEU A 71 -5.10 -4.36 6.91
CA LEU A 71 -3.72 -4.16 6.48
C LEU A 71 -2.85 -3.91 7.71
N LYS A 72 -2.14 -4.92 8.17
CA LYS A 72 -1.23 -4.85 9.33
C LYS A 72 0.23 -4.68 8.91
N SER A 73 0.53 -4.99 7.66
CA SER A 73 1.87 -4.95 7.09
C SER A 73 1.82 -4.67 5.59
N PRO A 74 2.92 -4.20 4.98
CA PRO A 74 3.03 -4.10 3.52
C PRO A 74 2.78 -5.42 2.79
N ARG A 75 3.10 -6.54 3.42
CA ARG A 75 2.83 -7.87 2.86
C ARG A 75 1.34 -8.11 2.66
N ASP A 76 0.52 -7.74 3.65
CA ASP A 76 -0.95 -7.87 3.53
C ASP A 76 -1.48 -7.04 2.34
N SER A 77 -0.90 -5.86 2.11
CA SER A 77 -1.27 -4.99 0.99
C SER A 77 -0.90 -5.63 -0.35
N ILE A 78 0.31 -6.16 -0.48
CA ILE A 78 0.78 -6.85 -1.68
C ILE A 78 -0.08 -8.09 -1.97
N GLU A 79 -0.40 -8.89 -0.97
CA GLU A 79 -1.27 -10.06 -1.11
C GLU A 79 -2.69 -9.70 -1.55
N ASN A 80 -3.15 -8.48 -1.26
CA ASN A 80 -4.42 -7.93 -1.73
C ASN A 80 -4.31 -7.12 -3.04
N GLY A 81 -3.15 -7.16 -3.71
CA GLY A 81 -2.94 -6.52 -5.01
C GLY A 81 -2.63 -5.02 -4.94
N ILE A 82 -2.23 -4.50 -3.77
CA ILE A 82 -1.84 -3.10 -3.59
C ILE A 82 -0.32 -3.01 -3.59
N GLY A 83 0.23 -2.32 -4.58
CA GLY A 83 1.65 -1.95 -4.64
C GLY A 83 1.85 -0.47 -4.35
N MET A 84 3.06 -0.07 -3.96
CA MET A 84 3.42 1.31 -3.72
C MET A 84 4.77 1.64 -4.34
N VAL A 85 4.85 2.78 -5.00
CA VAL A 85 6.12 3.38 -5.41
C VAL A 85 6.45 4.47 -4.40
N HIS A 86 7.56 4.30 -3.68
CA HIS A 86 8.00 5.24 -2.66
C HIS A 86 8.61 6.50 -3.31
N GLN A 87 8.52 7.63 -2.60
CA GLN A 87 9.06 8.91 -3.06
C GLN A 87 10.59 8.89 -3.23
N HIS A 88 11.29 8.09 -2.43
CA HIS A 88 12.74 7.90 -2.50
C HIS A 88 13.04 6.50 -3.01
N PHE A 89 14.05 6.39 -3.89
CA PHE A 89 14.54 5.10 -4.34
C PHE A 89 15.19 4.36 -3.16
N MET A 90 14.74 3.13 -2.92
CA MET A 90 15.26 2.26 -1.87
C MET A 90 16.15 1.18 -2.48
N LEU A 91 17.07 1.56 -3.36
CA LEU A 91 18.03 0.63 -3.94
C LEU A 91 19.15 0.35 -2.94
N VAL A 92 19.52 -0.92 -2.81
CA VAL A 92 20.72 -1.33 -2.08
C VAL A 92 21.90 -1.27 -3.03
N GLU A 93 22.80 -0.32 -2.84
CA GLU A 93 23.88 -0.01 -3.79
C GLU A 93 24.82 -1.19 -4.07
N ASN A 94 25.03 -2.06 -3.07
CA ASN A 94 25.91 -3.24 -3.21
C ASN A 94 25.18 -4.46 -3.83
N PHE A 95 23.90 -4.33 -4.13
CA PHE A 95 23.12 -5.41 -4.73
C PHE A 95 23.09 -5.27 -6.25
N THR A 96 23.07 -6.40 -6.94
CA THR A 96 22.78 -6.45 -8.37
C THR A 96 21.36 -5.97 -8.66
N VAL A 97 21.07 -5.65 -9.91
CA VAL A 97 19.70 -5.32 -10.36
C VAL A 97 18.73 -6.43 -9.97
N LEU A 98 19.13 -7.68 -10.17
CA LEU A 98 18.33 -8.84 -9.83
C LEU A 98 17.99 -8.91 -8.32
N GLU A 99 18.99 -8.77 -7.46
CA GLU A 99 18.82 -8.79 -6.02
C GLU A 99 17.92 -7.65 -5.54
N ASN A 100 18.03 -6.46 -6.14
CA ASN A 100 17.15 -5.34 -5.83
C ASN A 100 15.69 -5.61 -6.23
N ILE A 101 15.45 -6.30 -7.36
CA ILE A 101 14.10 -6.62 -7.84
C ILE A 101 13.42 -7.66 -6.94
N VAL A 102 14.16 -8.66 -6.47
CA VAL A 102 13.61 -9.76 -5.66
C VAL A 102 13.60 -9.47 -4.16
N LEU A 103 14.19 -8.37 -3.74
CA LEU A 103 14.26 -7.98 -2.33
C LEU A 103 12.84 -7.94 -1.71
N GLY A 104 12.65 -8.68 -0.63
CA GLY A 104 11.35 -8.81 0.04
C GLY A 104 10.49 -10.00 -0.42
N PHE A 105 10.87 -10.68 -1.50
CA PHE A 105 10.24 -11.93 -1.96
C PHE A 105 11.09 -13.18 -1.69
N GLU A 106 12.13 -13.05 -0.91
CA GLU A 106 13.15 -14.09 -0.70
C GLU A 106 12.62 -15.36 -0.02
N GLY A 107 11.52 -15.27 0.74
CA GLY A 107 10.90 -16.43 1.40
C GLY A 107 10.36 -17.50 0.46
N GLU A 108 10.09 -17.16 -0.79
CA GLU A 108 9.64 -18.11 -1.82
C GLU A 108 10.75 -18.48 -2.81
N LEU A 109 11.88 -17.76 -2.79
CA LEU A 109 12.95 -17.87 -3.77
C LEU A 109 14.16 -18.68 -3.29
N VAL A 110 14.23 -19.04 -2.01
CA VAL A 110 15.40 -19.71 -1.40
C VAL A 110 15.61 -21.15 -1.88
N PHE A 111 14.67 -21.73 -2.62
CA PHE A 111 14.82 -23.08 -3.19
C PHE A 111 14.67 -23.07 -4.72
N GLY A 112 15.71 -22.71 -5.38
CA GLY A 112 16.24 -23.10 -6.74
C GLY A 112 15.29 -23.40 -7.91
N LYS A 113 14.01 -23.62 -7.74
CA LYS A 113 13.06 -23.94 -8.82
C LYS A 113 12.03 -22.85 -9.13
N ASN A 114 11.86 -21.88 -8.24
CA ASN A 114 10.86 -20.81 -8.41
C ASN A 114 11.46 -19.49 -8.92
N LEU A 115 12.79 -19.36 -8.90
CA LEU A 115 13.49 -18.18 -9.41
C LEU A 115 13.15 -17.91 -10.89
N ILE A 116 12.99 -18.98 -11.66
CA ILE A 116 12.69 -18.88 -13.11
C ILE A 116 11.23 -18.47 -13.37
N ARG A 117 10.30 -18.70 -12.43
CA ARG A 117 8.89 -18.32 -12.58
C ARG A 117 8.60 -16.84 -12.30
N ALA A 118 9.50 -16.14 -11.64
CA ALA A 118 9.35 -14.71 -11.36
C ALA A 118 9.83 -13.80 -12.52
N TYR A 119 10.44 -14.37 -13.55
CA TYR A 119 11.06 -13.65 -14.67
C TYR A 119 10.37 -13.80 -16.02
N PHE A 120 9.27 -14.51 -16.09
CA PHE A 120 8.45 -14.67 -17.30
C PHE A 120 6.95 -14.40 -16.91
#